data_a098b9ce08a8c9840f931cd2aee6a6c2
#
_entry.id   a098b9ce08a8c9840f931cd2aee6a6c2
#
_cell.length_a   1.000
_cell.length_b   1.000
_cell.length_c   1.000
_cell.angle_alpha   90.00
_cell.angle_beta   90.00
_cell.angle_gamma   90.00
#
_symmetry.space_group_name_H-M   'P 1'
#
loop_
_entity.id
_entity.type
_entity.pdbx_description
1 polymer ?
#
loop_
_entity_poly.entity_id
_entity_poly.type
_entity_poly.pdbx_seq_one_letter_code
_entity_poly.pdbx_strand_id
1 'polypeptide(L)'
;MKKIIIILILFINSVFTQKILIPMDQTQNDHLKAYGIAYYALNRNINVEWLLNFQGGSFLIDNHSFIQAECKIRGVTFLEIGNDLLDIYSTIEQNNMDIVILEKAPKIAIYSPPNKQPWDDAVTLALTYAEVEYQILWDEEVLDNTLENYDWLHLHHEDFTGQYGKFYRNYHNAPWYIEQKNSFESLAKKYGMKSVHEEKKAISRIIKNYISNGGFLFAMCSATDSYDIALSLENVDGVHSVFDGTPIDNDIVNKIDYSKSLAFKNFTIYTDPMIYEFSDIDYPPSHNPITRGAEADYFSLFEFSAKYDPVPTMLTQNHVPIIKGFMGQTTGFNKNMIKSHVIIMGEDPASDQAKYLHGNFGKGTYTFYGGHDPEDYQHFVGDPPTDLSLHRNSPGYRLILNNILFPAARKKEKKT
;
A
#
# COMPACT_ATOMS: atom_id res chain seq x y z
N MET A 1 15.61 68.11 38.45
CA MET A 1 15.60 66.63 38.52
C MET A 1 15.25 66.08 37.16
N LYS A 2 16.22 65.63 36.36
CA LYS A 2 15.96 65.00 35.04
C LYS A 2 15.67 63.50 35.22
N LYS A 3 14.47 63.07 34.84
CA LYS A 3 14.10 61.63 34.84
C LYS A 3 14.74 60.99 33.59
N ILE A 4 15.68 60.07 33.81
CA ILE A 4 16.24 59.22 32.77
C ILE A 4 15.27 58.05 32.58
N ILE A 5 14.63 57.95 31.39
CA ILE A 5 13.83 56.80 31.00
C ILE A 5 14.80 55.81 30.32
N ILE A 6 15.07 54.68 31.00
CA ILE A 6 15.80 53.56 30.44
C ILE A 6 14.81 52.72 29.62
N ILE A 7 14.91 52.78 28.31
CA ILE A 7 14.17 51.88 27.39
C ILE A 7 14.93 50.56 27.34
N LEU A 8 14.39 49.53 27.99
CA LEU A 8 14.88 48.17 27.93
C LEU A 8 14.39 47.58 26.62
N ILE A 9 15.23 47.52 25.59
CA ILE A 9 14.96 46.84 24.35
C ILE A 9 15.14 45.34 24.62
N LEU A 10 14.04 44.62 24.80
CA LEU A 10 14.00 43.17 24.81
C LEU A 10 14.24 42.69 23.38
N PHE A 11 15.48 42.29 23.07
CA PHE A 11 15.76 41.46 21.91
C PHE A 11 15.08 40.09 22.10
N ILE A 12 13.91 39.91 21.56
CA ILE A 12 13.33 38.58 21.34
C ILE A 12 14.18 37.93 20.25
N ASN A 13 15.24 37.23 20.65
CA ASN A 13 15.88 36.28 19.80
C ASN A 13 14.84 35.20 19.47
N SER A 14 14.20 35.30 18.30
CA SER A 14 13.49 34.18 17.71
C SER A 14 14.52 33.10 17.51
N VAL A 15 14.63 32.15 18.43
CA VAL A 15 15.39 30.92 18.22
C VAL A 15 14.64 30.19 17.13
N PHE A 16 15.01 30.43 15.88
CA PHE A 16 14.59 29.55 14.80
C PHE A 16 15.14 28.18 15.16
N THR A 17 14.24 27.25 15.45
CA THR A 17 14.60 25.87 15.65
C THR A 17 15.27 25.41 14.36
N GLN A 18 16.52 25.03 14.42
CA GLN A 18 17.21 24.45 13.24
C GLN A 18 16.44 23.19 12.85
N LYS A 19 16.26 22.99 11.55
CA LYS A 19 15.64 21.79 11.01
C LYS A 19 16.64 21.00 10.16
N ILE A 20 16.37 19.74 9.98
CA ILE A 20 17.04 18.92 8.98
C ILE A 20 16.07 18.64 7.84
N LEU A 21 16.55 18.81 6.62
CA LEU A 21 15.85 18.44 5.40
C LEU A 21 16.42 17.12 4.89
N ILE A 22 15.55 16.14 4.70
CA ILE A 22 15.86 14.87 4.04
C ILE A 22 15.32 14.97 2.61
N PRO A 23 16.16 15.29 1.61
CA PRO A 23 15.74 15.41 0.22
C PRO A 23 15.27 14.04 -0.28
N MET A 24 14.29 14.04 -1.18
CA MET A 24 13.72 12.82 -1.76
C MET A 24 13.80 12.82 -3.29
N ASP A 25 14.64 13.70 -3.85
CA ASP A 25 15.01 13.75 -5.27
C ASP A 25 16.24 12.86 -5.57
N GLN A 26 16.85 13.02 -6.72
CA GLN A 26 18.04 12.27 -7.17
C GLN A 26 19.27 12.43 -6.27
N THR A 27 19.27 13.38 -5.34
CA THR A 27 20.40 13.60 -4.40
C THR A 27 20.36 12.69 -3.19
N GLN A 28 19.26 11.94 -2.98
CA GLN A 28 19.14 11.00 -1.89
C GLN A 28 19.93 9.72 -2.16
N ASN A 29 20.75 9.29 -1.20
CA ASN A 29 21.50 8.04 -1.29
C ASN A 29 20.62 6.79 -1.10
N ASP A 30 19.64 6.88 -0.19
CA ASP A 30 18.77 5.77 0.15
C ASP A 30 17.36 6.30 0.43
N HIS A 31 16.52 6.28 -0.60
CA HIS A 31 15.13 6.71 -0.49
C HIS A 31 14.33 5.85 0.48
N LEU A 32 14.55 4.53 0.47
CA LEU A 32 13.72 3.63 1.27
C LEU A 32 13.99 3.82 2.76
N LYS A 33 15.25 3.95 3.16
CA LYS A 33 15.61 4.22 4.57
C LYS A 33 15.23 5.63 5.03
N ALA A 34 15.06 6.59 4.10
CA ALA A 34 14.57 7.93 4.44
C ALA A 34 13.15 7.89 5.04
N TYR A 35 12.28 7.02 4.55
CA TYR A 35 10.96 6.77 5.19
C TYR A 35 11.11 6.19 6.60
N GLY A 36 12.08 5.30 6.79
CA GLY A 36 12.42 4.77 8.12
C GLY A 36 12.88 5.84 9.09
N ILE A 37 13.60 6.87 8.65
CA ILE A 37 13.96 8.02 9.49
C ILE A 37 12.71 8.83 9.87
N ALA A 38 11.78 9.07 8.93
CA ALA A 38 10.52 9.76 9.23
C ALA A 38 9.71 8.96 10.26
N TYR A 39 9.57 7.64 10.08
CA TYR A 39 8.89 6.76 11.04
C TYR A 39 9.58 6.75 12.41
N TYR A 40 10.92 6.71 12.45
CA TYR A 40 11.72 6.76 13.66
C TYR A 40 11.48 8.05 14.48
N ALA A 41 11.33 9.19 13.78
CA ALA A 41 11.00 10.47 14.42
C ALA A 41 9.58 10.44 15.01
N LEU A 42 8.61 9.96 14.24
CA LEU A 42 7.21 9.83 14.67
C LEU A 42 7.06 8.90 15.88
N ASN A 43 7.80 7.80 15.91
CA ASN A 43 7.80 6.85 17.03
C ASN A 43 8.37 7.45 18.34
N ARG A 44 9.04 8.61 18.23
CA ARG A 44 9.55 9.42 19.35
C ARG A 44 8.72 10.69 19.63
N ASN A 45 7.51 10.74 19.06
CA ASN A 45 6.60 11.89 19.16
C ASN A 45 7.19 13.20 18.61
N ILE A 46 8.04 13.10 17.59
CA ILE A 46 8.55 14.22 16.83
C ILE A 46 7.79 14.31 15.53
N ASN A 47 7.13 15.42 15.28
CA ASN A 47 6.39 15.67 14.07
C ASN A 47 7.34 15.76 12.87
N VAL A 48 6.87 15.28 11.72
CA VAL A 48 7.57 15.38 10.44
C VAL A 48 6.73 16.21 9.49
N GLU A 49 7.33 17.21 8.88
CA GLU A 49 6.70 17.94 7.78
C GLU A 49 7.01 17.21 6.47
N TRP A 50 6.00 16.66 5.82
CA TRP A 50 6.14 16.08 4.49
C TRP A 50 5.88 17.16 3.46
N LEU A 51 6.94 17.55 2.74
CA LEU A 51 6.92 18.65 1.77
C LEU A 51 6.51 18.09 0.40
N LEU A 52 5.20 18.06 0.14
CA LEU A 52 4.66 17.47 -1.08
C LEU A 52 5.13 18.23 -2.33
N ASN A 53 5.60 17.51 -3.34
CA ASN A 53 6.15 18.00 -4.59
C ASN A 53 7.44 18.86 -4.45
N PHE A 54 7.96 19.04 -3.24
CA PHE A 54 9.24 19.71 -3.04
C PHE A 54 10.38 18.68 -3.00
N GLN A 55 11.32 18.76 -3.92
CA GLN A 55 12.45 17.82 -4.05
C GLN A 55 12.02 16.34 -3.92
N GLY A 56 11.02 15.94 -4.69
CA GLY A 56 10.52 14.56 -4.71
C GLY A 56 9.66 14.15 -3.49
N GLY A 57 9.17 15.10 -2.69
CA GLY A 57 8.39 14.84 -1.48
C GLY A 57 9.27 14.68 -0.24
N SER A 58 10.10 15.68 0.02
CA SER A 58 11.10 15.70 1.11
C SER A 58 10.48 15.70 2.50
N PHE A 59 11.25 15.26 3.49
CA PHE A 59 10.88 15.37 4.90
C PHE A 59 11.68 16.49 5.59
N LEU A 60 10.99 17.32 6.38
CA LEU A 60 11.60 18.35 7.20
C LEU A 60 11.28 18.04 8.67
N ILE A 61 12.31 17.93 9.50
CA ILE A 61 12.22 17.46 10.90
C ILE A 61 13.00 18.44 11.77
N ASP A 62 12.55 18.66 13.01
CA ASP A 62 13.32 19.45 14.00
C ASP A 62 14.71 18.81 14.21
N ASN A 63 15.74 19.67 14.28
CA ASN A 63 17.11 19.21 14.39
C ASN A 63 17.41 18.62 15.77
N HIS A 64 17.51 17.29 15.79
CA HIS A 64 17.92 16.52 16.96
C HIS A 64 19.18 15.70 16.60
N SER A 65 20.19 15.76 17.48
CA SER A 65 21.46 15.06 17.24
C SER A 65 21.31 13.56 17.05
N PHE A 66 20.34 12.94 17.70
CA PHE A 66 20.05 11.52 17.55
C PHE A 66 19.40 11.19 16.19
N ILE A 67 18.59 12.08 15.59
CA ILE A 67 18.06 11.90 14.23
C ILE A 67 19.19 12.03 13.20
N GLN A 68 20.09 13.02 13.38
CA GLN A 68 21.28 13.13 12.52
C GLN A 68 22.17 11.86 12.61
N ALA A 69 22.32 11.32 13.83
CA ALA A 69 23.07 10.08 14.02
C ALA A 69 22.43 8.91 13.27
N GLU A 70 21.11 8.75 13.36
CA GLU A 70 20.37 7.73 12.61
C GLU A 70 20.49 7.91 11.09
N CYS A 71 20.38 9.13 10.57
CA CYS A 71 20.62 9.40 9.15
C CYS A 71 22.01 8.92 8.71
N LYS A 72 23.05 9.22 9.50
CA LYS A 72 24.43 8.78 9.22
C LYS A 72 24.58 7.26 9.27
N ILE A 73 24.00 6.60 10.30
CA ILE A 73 24.06 5.15 10.48
C ILE A 73 23.40 4.44 9.31
N ARG A 74 22.21 4.93 8.88
CA ARG A 74 21.43 4.33 7.81
C ARG A 74 21.84 4.77 6.40
N GLY A 75 22.82 5.69 6.27
CA GLY A 75 23.29 6.19 4.97
C GLY A 75 22.31 7.12 4.26
N VAL A 76 21.41 7.76 5.00
CA VAL A 76 20.40 8.70 4.48
C VAL A 76 21.01 10.09 4.36
N THR A 77 20.91 10.70 3.17
CA THR A 77 21.33 12.09 2.93
C THR A 77 20.41 13.06 3.69
N PHE A 78 21.00 14.03 4.39
CA PHE A 78 20.26 15.11 5.03
C PHE A 78 21.06 16.43 4.97
N LEU A 79 20.34 17.55 5.08
CA LEU A 79 20.90 18.91 5.11
C LEU A 79 20.43 19.61 6.39
N GLU A 80 21.34 20.33 7.04
CA GLU A 80 20.97 21.19 8.17
C GLU A 80 20.48 22.53 7.61
N ILE A 81 19.23 22.89 7.94
CA ILE A 81 18.55 24.08 7.46
C ILE A 81 18.53 25.14 8.57
N GLY A 82 19.13 26.27 8.29
CA GLY A 82 19.13 27.45 9.16
C GLY A 82 18.27 28.58 8.59
N ASN A 83 18.92 29.60 8.07
CA ASN A 83 18.25 30.81 7.53
C ASN A 83 17.42 30.52 6.26
N ASP A 84 17.76 29.45 5.52
CA ASP A 84 17.10 29.08 4.26
C ASP A 84 15.68 28.49 4.48
N LEU A 85 15.26 28.31 5.73
CA LEU A 85 13.94 27.75 6.06
C LEU A 85 12.79 28.60 5.49
N LEU A 86 12.92 29.90 5.56
CA LEU A 86 11.90 30.83 5.03
C LEU A 86 11.80 30.75 3.50
N ASP A 87 12.93 30.55 2.82
CA ASP A 87 12.96 30.40 1.36
C ASP A 87 12.29 29.10 0.92
N ILE A 88 12.47 28.01 1.68
CA ILE A 88 11.76 26.74 1.46
C ILE A 88 10.25 26.95 1.56
N TYR A 89 9.77 27.54 2.64
CA TYR A 89 8.34 27.78 2.84
C TYR A 89 7.75 28.72 1.78
N SER A 90 8.48 29.77 1.43
CA SER A 90 8.07 30.70 0.35
C SER A 90 7.97 29.98 -1.01
N THR A 91 8.93 29.09 -1.31
CA THR A 91 8.91 28.28 -2.53
C THR A 91 7.69 27.36 -2.57
N ILE A 92 7.37 26.70 -1.44
CA ILE A 92 6.19 25.83 -1.34
C ILE A 92 4.89 26.61 -1.53
N GLU A 93 4.80 27.78 -0.92
CA GLU A 93 3.58 28.63 -1.03
C GLU A 93 3.33 29.10 -2.45
N GLN A 94 4.38 29.47 -3.21
CA GLN A 94 4.31 30.03 -4.56
C GLN A 94 4.09 28.99 -5.65
N ASN A 95 4.31 27.70 -5.39
CA ASN A 95 4.23 26.64 -6.40
C ASN A 95 3.10 25.61 -6.09
N ASN A 96 2.97 24.60 -6.95
CA ASN A 96 2.08 23.44 -6.71
C ASN A 96 2.71 22.48 -5.69
N MET A 97 2.94 22.98 -4.48
CA MET A 97 3.53 22.28 -3.36
C MET A 97 2.70 22.53 -2.10
N ASP A 98 2.78 21.65 -1.11
CA ASP A 98 2.12 21.85 0.18
C ASP A 98 2.86 21.10 1.29
N ILE A 99 2.53 21.42 2.54
CA ILE A 99 3.10 20.79 3.73
C ILE A 99 2.03 19.96 4.40
N VAL A 100 2.29 18.68 4.59
CA VAL A 100 1.47 17.79 5.42
C VAL A 100 2.23 17.45 6.67
N ILE A 101 1.60 17.70 7.81
CA ILE A 101 2.19 17.33 9.11
C ILE A 101 1.88 15.87 9.41
N LEU A 102 2.91 15.07 9.61
CA LEU A 102 2.81 13.72 10.15
C LEU A 102 2.99 13.81 11.67
N GLU A 103 2.07 13.22 12.44
CA GLU A 103 2.01 13.44 13.89
C GLU A 103 2.28 12.20 14.73
N LYS A 104 1.99 11.02 14.19
CA LYS A 104 2.06 9.76 14.93
C LYS A 104 2.53 8.64 14.04
N ALA A 105 3.42 7.81 14.54
CA ALA A 105 3.79 6.57 13.85
C ALA A 105 2.56 5.66 13.75
N PRO A 106 2.18 5.21 12.54
CA PRO A 106 1.05 4.32 12.37
C PRO A 106 1.37 2.93 12.94
N LYS A 107 0.34 2.29 13.50
CA LYS A 107 0.40 0.87 13.87
C LYS A 107 0.05 0.03 12.65
N ILE A 108 0.98 -0.81 12.23
CA ILE A 108 0.95 -1.54 10.98
C ILE A 108 0.65 -3.01 11.23
N ALA A 109 -0.34 -3.54 10.52
CA ALA A 109 -0.65 -4.96 10.44
C ALA A 109 -0.39 -5.50 9.03
N ILE A 110 0.22 -6.67 8.95
CA ILE A 110 0.40 -7.45 7.72
C ILE A 110 -0.47 -8.70 7.85
N TYR A 111 -1.37 -8.89 6.92
CA TYR A 111 -2.17 -10.11 6.86
C TYR A 111 -1.40 -11.18 6.09
N SER A 112 -0.95 -12.20 6.78
CA SER A 112 -0.15 -13.29 6.22
C SER A 112 -0.36 -14.57 7.01
N PRO A 113 -0.43 -15.75 6.34
CA PRO A 113 -0.59 -17.01 7.03
C PRO A 113 0.64 -17.35 7.90
N PRO A 114 0.46 -18.13 8.97
CA PRO A 114 1.53 -18.47 9.91
C PRO A 114 2.56 -19.43 9.32
N ASN A 115 2.22 -20.17 8.28
CA ASN A 115 3.14 -21.03 7.55
C ASN A 115 3.91 -20.22 6.50
N LYS A 116 5.17 -20.63 6.27
CA LYS A 116 6.01 -19.95 5.27
C LYS A 116 5.40 -20.08 3.88
N GLN A 117 5.11 -18.96 3.25
CA GLN A 117 4.71 -18.91 1.85
C GLN A 117 5.90 -19.26 0.95
N PRO A 118 5.66 -19.82 -0.24
CA PRO A 118 6.74 -20.12 -1.18
C PRO A 118 7.33 -18.91 -1.91
N TRP A 119 6.82 -17.71 -1.64
CA TRP A 119 7.27 -16.44 -2.21
C TRP A 119 7.27 -15.34 -1.15
N ASP A 120 7.94 -14.23 -1.47
CA ASP A 120 8.11 -13.10 -0.57
C ASP A 120 6.91 -12.16 -0.59
N ASP A 121 6.84 -11.35 0.46
CA ASP A 121 5.95 -10.20 0.55
C ASP A 121 6.77 -8.91 0.38
N ALA A 122 6.57 -8.18 -0.71
CA ALA A 122 7.28 -6.95 -1.02
C ALA A 122 7.14 -5.88 0.07
N VAL A 123 6.00 -5.85 0.77
CA VAL A 123 5.77 -4.88 1.85
C VAL A 123 6.57 -5.24 3.09
N THR A 124 6.63 -6.52 3.48
CA THR A 124 7.47 -6.95 4.61
C THR A 124 8.95 -6.71 4.33
N LEU A 125 9.40 -6.91 3.09
CA LEU A 125 10.75 -6.55 2.66
C LEU A 125 11.01 -5.05 2.82
N ALA A 126 10.09 -4.19 2.33
CA ALA A 126 10.21 -2.74 2.45
C ALA A 126 10.25 -2.27 3.91
N LEU A 127 9.34 -2.78 4.75
CA LEU A 127 9.27 -2.43 6.17
C LEU A 127 10.53 -2.86 6.93
N THR A 128 11.00 -4.09 6.67
CA THR A 128 12.21 -4.62 7.29
C THR A 128 13.44 -3.80 6.88
N TYR A 129 13.58 -3.49 5.60
CA TYR A 129 14.70 -2.68 5.09
C TYR A 129 14.68 -1.24 5.63
N ALA A 130 13.51 -0.62 5.66
CA ALA A 130 13.32 0.73 6.21
C ALA A 130 13.33 0.77 7.75
N GLU A 131 13.38 -0.40 8.43
CA GLU A 131 13.33 -0.52 9.89
C GLU A 131 12.05 0.07 10.49
N VAL A 132 10.91 -0.25 9.88
CA VAL A 132 9.56 0.12 10.31
C VAL A 132 8.91 -1.07 11.00
N GLU A 133 8.39 -0.86 12.21
CA GLU A 133 7.76 -1.92 13.02
C GLU A 133 6.39 -2.32 12.46
N TYR A 134 6.10 -3.62 12.46
CA TYR A 134 4.81 -4.19 12.05
C TYR A 134 4.47 -5.45 12.84
N GLN A 135 3.21 -5.86 12.78
CA GLN A 135 2.71 -7.11 13.36
C GLN A 135 2.07 -7.97 12.26
N ILE A 136 2.27 -9.28 12.34
CA ILE A 136 1.60 -10.23 11.45
C ILE A 136 0.29 -10.63 12.09
N LEU A 137 -0.79 -10.61 11.31
CA LEU A 137 -2.11 -11.11 11.65
C LEU A 137 -2.51 -12.15 10.63
N TRP A 138 -3.40 -13.06 11.04
CA TRP A 138 -4.01 -14.02 10.15
C TRP A 138 -5.53 -14.08 10.39
N ASP A 139 -6.19 -15.05 9.79
CA ASP A 139 -7.63 -15.23 9.86
C ASP A 139 -8.16 -15.22 11.31
N GLU A 140 -7.46 -15.89 12.22
CA GLU A 140 -7.83 -15.99 13.63
C GLU A 140 -7.89 -14.59 14.30
N GLU A 141 -6.82 -13.80 14.17
CA GLU A 141 -6.78 -12.47 14.76
C GLU A 141 -7.80 -11.52 14.14
N VAL A 142 -8.08 -11.68 12.84
CA VAL A 142 -9.12 -10.89 12.16
C VAL A 142 -10.50 -11.28 12.66
N LEU A 143 -10.80 -12.56 12.78
CA LEU A 143 -12.08 -13.07 13.30
C LEU A 143 -12.29 -12.67 14.77
N ASP A 144 -11.22 -12.56 15.54
CA ASP A 144 -11.23 -12.11 16.94
C ASP A 144 -11.24 -10.57 17.09
N ASN A 145 -11.47 -9.82 15.99
CA ASN A 145 -11.56 -8.35 15.92
C ASN A 145 -10.29 -7.61 16.35
N THR A 146 -9.10 -8.19 16.18
CA THR A 146 -7.82 -7.57 16.53
C THR A 146 -7.48 -6.36 15.63
N LEU A 147 -8.06 -6.28 14.43
CA LEU A 147 -7.81 -5.21 13.46
C LEU A 147 -8.07 -3.79 13.98
N GLU A 148 -8.98 -3.62 14.94
CA GLU A 148 -9.31 -2.32 15.52
C GLU A 148 -8.12 -1.64 16.23
N ASN A 149 -7.06 -2.40 16.53
CA ASN A 149 -5.86 -1.90 17.19
C ASN A 149 -4.83 -1.28 16.22
N TYR A 150 -5.06 -1.37 14.91
CA TYR A 150 -4.12 -0.97 13.87
C TYR A 150 -4.68 0.17 13.02
N ASP A 151 -3.77 1.05 12.57
CA ASP A 151 -4.10 2.19 11.71
C ASP A 151 -4.05 1.78 10.22
N TRP A 152 -3.26 0.75 9.89
CA TRP A 152 -2.96 0.31 8.54
C TRP A 152 -2.91 -1.22 8.43
N LEU A 153 -3.53 -1.77 7.39
CA LEU A 153 -3.57 -3.19 7.06
C LEU A 153 -3.05 -3.43 5.65
N HIS A 154 -2.13 -4.38 5.51
CA HIS A 154 -1.67 -4.86 4.21
C HIS A 154 -2.22 -6.24 3.88
N LEU A 155 -2.66 -6.39 2.63
CA LEU A 155 -2.97 -7.67 1.98
C LEU A 155 -2.10 -7.79 0.72
N HIS A 156 -1.43 -8.93 0.51
CA HIS A 156 -0.54 -9.08 -0.63
C HIS A 156 -1.10 -10.05 -1.68
N HIS A 157 -0.81 -11.31 -1.54
CA HIS A 157 -1.16 -12.37 -2.49
C HIS A 157 -2.17 -13.38 -1.92
N GLU A 158 -2.83 -13.04 -0.83
CA GLU A 158 -3.85 -13.89 -0.25
C GLU A 158 -5.10 -13.93 -1.12
N ASP A 159 -5.67 -15.12 -1.17
CA ASP A 159 -6.91 -15.38 -1.88
C ASP A 159 -8.11 -15.27 -0.94
N PHE A 160 -8.92 -14.25 -1.14
CA PHE A 160 -10.16 -14.02 -0.40
C PHE A 160 -11.37 -14.78 -0.98
N THR A 161 -11.19 -15.51 -2.08
CA THR A 161 -12.26 -16.34 -2.66
C THR A 161 -12.33 -17.74 -2.06
N GLY A 162 -11.24 -18.21 -1.43
CA GLY A 162 -11.13 -19.56 -0.88
C GLY A 162 -10.75 -20.62 -1.90
N GLN A 163 -10.13 -20.24 -3.00
CA GLN A 163 -9.64 -21.13 -4.06
C GLN A 163 -8.14 -21.46 -3.92
N TYR A 164 -7.56 -21.20 -2.75
CA TYR A 164 -6.14 -21.47 -2.42
C TYR A 164 -5.17 -20.86 -3.43
N GLY A 165 -5.38 -19.58 -3.80
CA GLY A 165 -4.55 -18.83 -4.72
C GLY A 165 -4.67 -19.26 -6.18
N LYS A 166 -5.69 -20.07 -6.53
CA LYS A 166 -5.84 -20.65 -7.89
C LYS A 166 -4.64 -21.48 -8.34
N PHE A 167 -3.86 -22.00 -7.39
CA PHE A 167 -2.68 -22.83 -7.68
C PHE A 167 -2.99 -24.30 -7.99
N TYR A 168 -4.27 -24.69 -8.00
CA TYR A 168 -4.70 -26.08 -8.19
C TYR A 168 -4.07 -26.74 -9.43
N ARG A 169 -4.11 -26.07 -10.58
CA ARG A 169 -3.61 -26.61 -11.84
C ARG A 169 -2.19 -27.18 -11.72
N ASN A 170 -1.28 -26.41 -11.11
CA ASN A 170 0.14 -26.73 -11.14
C ASN A 170 0.62 -27.37 -9.83
N TYR A 171 -0.10 -27.17 -8.71
CA TYR A 171 0.44 -27.45 -7.37
C TYR A 171 -0.48 -28.29 -6.49
N HIS A 172 -1.63 -28.81 -6.99
CA HIS A 172 -2.57 -29.59 -6.17
C HIS A 172 -1.96 -30.81 -5.47
N ASN A 173 -0.83 -31.35 -5.96
CA ASN A 173 -0.08 -32.45 -5.36
C ASN A 173 1.18 -31.97 -4.61
N ALA A 174 1.49 -30.67 -4.60
CA ALA A 174 2.68 -30.17 -3.91
C ALA A 174 2.47 -30.23 -2.38
N PRO A 175 3.48 -30.66 -1.60
CA PRO A 175 3.34 -30.78 -0.16
C PRO A 175 2.91 -29.48 0.51
N TRP A 176 3.47 -28.35 0.13
CA TRP A 176 3.11 -27.03 0.67
C TRP A 176 1.65 -26.65 0.39
N TYR A 177 1.13 -26.97 -0.81
CA TYR A 177 -0.26 -26.69 -1.17
C TYR A 177 -1.24 -27.53 -0.32
N ILE A 178 -0.94 -28.82 -0.14
CA ILE A 178 -1.74 -29.75 0.69
C ILE A 178 -1.73 -29.28 2.15
N GLU A 179 -0.57 -28.89 2.68
CA GLU A 179 -0.42 -28.38 4.05
C GLU A 179 -1.22 -27.08 4.24
N GLN A 180 -1.11 -26.14 3.31
CA GLN A 180 -1.87 -24.88 3.32
C GLN A 180 -3.37 -25.15 3.31
N LYS A 181 -3.86 -25.99 2.39
CA LYS A 181 -5.25 -26.37 2.29
C LYS A 181 -5.77 -26.94 3.61
N ASN A 182 -5.06 -27.93 4.18
CA ASN A 182 -5.43 -28.57 5.45
C ASN A 182 -5.48 -27.57 6.62
N SER A 183 -4.53 -26.65 6.66
CA SER A 183 -4.46 -25.60 7.68
C SER A 183 -5.68 -24.66 7.61
N PHE A 184 -5.98 -24.16 6.41
CA PHE A 184 -7.12 -23.25 6.20
C PHE A 184 -8.45 -23.93 6.47
N GLU A 185 -8.66 -25.17 5.98
CA GLU A 185 -9.88 -25.94 6.28
C GLU A 185 -10.04 -26.22 7.79
N SER A 186 -8.95 -26.46 8.49
CA SER A 186 -8.97 -26.69 9.95
C SER A 186 -9.37 -25.42 10.69
N LEU A 187 -8.93 -24.26 10.23
CA LEU A 187 -9.26 -22.97 10.83
C LEU A 187 -10.72 -22.59 10.56
N ALA A 188 -11.19 -22.71 9.32
CA ALA A 188 -12.61 -22.51 8.98
C ALA A 188 -13.54 -23.36 9.85
N LYS A 189 -13.20 -24.63 10.03
CA LYS A 189 -13.93 -25.55 10.90
C LYS A 189 -13.89 -25.15 12.38
N LYS A 190 -12.74 -24.66 12.89
CA LYS A 190 -12.59 -24.14 14.26
C LYS A 190 -13.61 -23.02 14.55
N TYR A 191 -13.84 -22.15 13.57
CA TYR A 191 -14.80 -21.05 13.66
C TYR A 191 -16.24 -21.43 13.23
N GLY A 192 -16.51 -22.73 13.02
CA GLY A 192 -17.84 -23.25 12.70
C GLY A 192 -18.30 -23.01 11.27
N MET A 193 -17.38 -22.65 10.38
CA MET A 193 -17.67 -22.44 8.96
C MET A 193 -17.52 -23.74 8.17
N LYS A 194 -18.31 -23.89 7.09
CA LYS A 194 -18.35 -25.14 6.32
C LYS A 194 -17.19 -25.26 5.32
N SER A 195 -16.67 -24.12 4.87
CA SER A 195 -15.60 -24.05 3.87
C SER A 195 -14.70 -22.84 4.11
N VAL A 196 -13.51 -22.86 3.52
CA VAL A 196 -12.61 -21.71 3.48
C VAL A 196 -13.24 -20.53 2.72
N HIS A 197 -14.08 -20.82 1.73
CA HIS A 197 -14.83 -19.80 1.01
C HIS A 197 -15.78 -19.00 1.94
N GLU A 198 -16.53 -19.68 2.84
CA GLU A 198 -17.37 -19.01 3.84
C GLU A 198 -16.52 -18.17 4.81
N GLU A 199 -15.38 -18.70 5.24
CA GLU A 199 -14.46 -18.02 6.14
C GLU A 199 -13.89 -16.74 5.50
N LYS A 200 -13.37 -16.82 4.29
CA LYS A 200 -12.79 -15.66 3.58
C LYS A 200 -13.83 -14.57 3.31
N LYS A 201 -15.08 -14.91 3.06
CA LYS A 201 -16.19 -13.93 3.01
C LYS A 201 -16.40 -13.23 4.35
N ALA A 202 -16.36 -13.97 5.46
CA ALA A 202 -16.51 -13.39 6.81
C ALA A 202 -15.36 -12.42 7.10
N ILE A 203 -14.11 -12.82 6.81
CA ILE A 203 -12.92 -12.01 6.94
C ILE A 203 -13.01 -10.76 6.07
N SER A 204 -13.42 -10.89 4.81
CA SER A 204 -13.58 -9.76 3.90
C SER A 204 -14.57 -8.73 4.43
N ARG A 205 -15.68 -9.17 5.06
CA ARG A 205 -16.63 -8.26 5.72
C ARG A 205 -16.03 -7.55 6.92
N ILE A 206 -15.24 -8.23 7.74
CA ILE A 206 -14.57 -7.61 8.89
C ILE A 206 -13.58 -6.55 8.42
N ILE A 207 -12.74 -6.86 7.42
CA ILE A 207 -11.81 -5.90 6.83
C ILE A 207 -12.56 -4.70 6.23
N LYS A 208 -13.69 -4.93 5.54
CA LYS A 208 -14.52 -3.83 5.00
C LYS A 208 -15.08 -2.94 6.11
N ASN A 209 -15.50 -3.51 7.23
CA ASN A 209 -15.96 -2.75 8.39
C ASN A 209 -14.81 -1.96 9.04
N TYR A 210 -13.62 -2.54 9.13
CA TYR A 210 -12.41 -1.85 9.57
C TYR A 210 -12.14 -0.59 8.72
N ILE A 211 -12.18 -0.70 7.39
CA ILE A 211 -12.03 0.45 6.50
C ILE A 211 -13.15 1.47 6.77
N SER A 212 -14.41 1.01 6.82
CA SER A 212 -15.57 1.89 7.06
C SER A 212 -15.45 2.70 8.35
N ASN A 213 -14.80 2.15 9.37
CA ASN A 213 -14.58 2.79 10.67
C ASN A 213 -13.38 3.73 10.72
N GLY A 214 -12.55 3.79 9.68
CA GLY A 214 -11.43 4.72 9.56
C GLY A 214 -10.07 4.07 9.34
N GLY A 215 -10.02 2.74 9.22
CA GLY A 215 -8.79 2.01 8.88
C GLY A 215 -8.33 2.28 7.46
N PHE A 216 -7.04 2.10 7.23
CA PHE A 216 -6.46 2.19 5.89
C PHE A 216 -6.04 0.80 5.40
N LEU A 217 -6.54 0.42 4.22
CA LEU A 217 -6.19 -0.83 3.54
C LEU A 217 -5.21 -0.55 2.40
N PHE A 218 -4.11 -1.29 2.36
CA PHE A 218 -3.23 -1.37 1.20
C PHE A 218 -3.18 -2.82 0.70
N ALA A 219 -3.65 -3.06 -0.51
CA ALA A 219 -3.64 -4.38 -1.12
C ALA A 219 -2.78 -4.40 -2.39
N MET A 220 -2.07 -5.51 -2.59
CA MET A 220 -1.26 -5.77 -3.77
C MET A 220 -1.62 -7.11 -4.40
N CYS A 221 -1.20 -7.30 -5.64
CA CYS A 221 -1.32 -8.56 -6.36
C CYS A 221 -2.74 -9.15 -6.31
N SER A 222 -2.86 -10.45 -6.13
CA SER A 222 -4.13 -11.17 -6.09
C SER A 222 -5.06 -10.81 -4.93
N ALA A 223 -4.56 -10.16 -3.88
CA ALA A 223 -5.41 -9.67 -2.82
C ALA A 223 -6.31 -8.50 -3.23
N THR A 224 -6.02 -7.83 -4.35
CA THR A 224 -6.83 -6.70 -4.83
C THR A 224 -8.16 -7.12 -5.42
N ASP A 225 -8.14 -7.97 -6.44
CA ASP A 225 -9.34 -8.44 -7.12
C ASP A 225 -10.05 -9.57 -6.37
N SER A 226 -9.31 -10.53 -5.78
CA SER A 226 -9.92 -11.61 -4.99
C SER A 226 -10.72 -11.07 -3.80
N TYR A 227 -10.27 -9.99 -3.17
CA TYR A 227 -11.00 -9.32 -2.09
C TYR A 227 -12.32 -8.71 -2.57
N ASP A 228 -12.30 -7.95 -3.66
CA ASP A 228 -13.52 -7.36 -4.24
C ASP A 228 -14.48 -8.43 -4.79
N ILE A 229 -13.94 -9.53 -5.32
CA ILE A 229 -14.73 -10.69 -5.73
C ILE A 229 -15.43 -11.33 -4.51
N ALA A 230 -14.70 -11.56 -3.42
CA ALA A 230 -15.28 -12.14 -2.20
C ALA A 230 -16.41 -11.28 -1.63
N LEU A 231 -16.25 -9.95 -1.63
CA LEU A 231 -17.31 -9.02 -1.23
C LEU A 231 -18.54 -9.10 -2.14
N SER A 232 -18.32 -9.20 -3.45
CA SER A 232 -19.41 -9.27 -4.45
C SER A 232 -20.16 -10.58 -4.44
N LEU A 233 -19.52 -11.65 -3.95
CA LEU A 233 -20.08 -13.00 -3.79
C LEU A 233 -20.62 -13.27 -2.38
N GLU A 234 -20.89 -12.27 -1.57
CA GLU A 234 -21.28 -12.43 -0.15
C GLU A 234 -22.33 -13.51 0.09
N ASN A 235 -23.34 -13.59 -0.78
CA ASN A 235 -24.46 -14.53 -0.67
C ASN A 235 -24.48 -15.57 -1.81
N VAL A 236 -23.38 -15.76 -2.52
CA VAL A 236 -23.30 -16.61 -3.70
C VAL A 236 -22.12 -17.55 -3.59
N ASP A 237 -22.31 -18.82 -3.94
CA ASP A 237 -21.24 -19.78 -4.10
C ASP A 237 -20.66 -19.66 -5.53
N GLY A 238 -19.49 -19.06 -5.64
CA GLY A 238 -18.77 -18.87 -6.91
C GLY A 238 -17.55 -19.76 -7.06
N VAL A 239 -17.38 -20.74 -6.16
CA VAL A 239 -16.18 -21.55 -6.07
C VAL A 239 -16.44 -22.95 -6.65
N HIS A 240 -15.52 -23.46 -7.45
CA HIS A 240 -15.65 -24.80 -8.04
C HIS A 240 -15.55 -25.88 -6.95
N SER A 241 -16.38 -26.93 -7.04
CA SER A 241 -16.46 -28.02 -6.07
C SER A 241 -15.14 -28.75 -5.73
N VAL A 242 -14.11 -28.61 -6.55
CA VAL A 242 -12.77 -29.14 -6.25
C VAL A 242 -12.12 -28.47 -5.03
N PHE A 243 -12.53 -27.24 -4.72
CA PHE A 243 -11.99 -26.47 -3.61
C PHE A 243 -12.78 -26.67 -2.31
N ASP A 244 -14.11 -26.68 -2.37
CA ASP A 244 -15.00 -26.68 -1.19
C ASP A 244 -16.00 -27.85 -1.10
N GLY A 245 -16.08 -28.67 -2.16
CA GLY A 245 -16.97 -29.84 -2.21
C GLY A 245 -18.42 -29.52 -2.59
N THR A 246 -18.78 -28.25 -2.80
CA THR A 246 -20.14 -27.82 -3.20
C THR A 246 -20.19 -27.38 -4.66
N PRO A 247 -21.35 -27.52 -5.35
CA PRO A 247 -21.47 -27.03 -6.71
C PRO A 247 -21.59 -25.51 -6.74
N ILE A 248 -21.02 -24.88 -7.77
CA ILE A 248 -21.22 -23.46 -8.04
C ILE A 248 -22.71 -23.13 -8.16
N ASP A 249 -23.12 -22.01 -7.60
CA ASP A 249 -24.49 -21.53 -7.71
C ASP A 249 -24.95 -21.38 -9.18
N ASN A 250 -26.15 -21.83 -9.47
CA ASN A 250 -26.76 -21.61 -10.78
C ASN A 250 -26.93 -20.11 -11.03
N ASP A 251 -26.66 -19.69 -12.29
CA ASP A 251 -26.84 -18.31 -12.75
C ASP A 251 -26.02 -17.27 -11.95
N ILE A 252 -24.80 -17.66 -11.63
CA ILE A 252 -23.87 -16.84 -10.83
C ILE A 252 -23.71 -15.41 -11.38
N VAL A 253 -23.68 -15.25 -12.72
CA VAL A 253 -23.47 -13.96 -13.39
C VAL A 253 -24.54 -12.93 -12.97
N ASN A 254 -25.78 -13.34 -12.78
CA ASN A 254 -26.88 -12.46 -12.36
C ASN A 254 -26.97 -12.28 -10.85
N LYS A 255 -26.21 -13.06 -10.07
CA LYS A 255 -26.21 -13.02 -8.60
C LYS A 255 -25.07 -12.19 -8.00
N ILE A 256 -24.03 -11.84 -8.77
CA ILE A 256 -22.93 -11.01 -8.31
C ILE A 256 -23.44 -9.61 -7.94
N ASP A 257 -23.21 -9.19 -6.71
CA ASP A 257 -23.58 -7.84 -6.25
C ASP A 257 -22.38 -6.90 -6.26
N TYR A 258 -22.15 -6.24 -7.38
CA TYR A 258 -21.07 -5.27 -7.53
C TYR A 258 -21.18 -4.05 -6.62
N SER A 259 -22.34 -3.80 -5.98
CA SER A 259 -22.48 -2.72 -5.01
C SER A 259 -21.65 -2.97 -3.74
N LYS A 260 -21.30 -4.22 -3.49
CA LYS A 260 -20.53 -4.65 -2.32
C LYS A 260 -19.02 -4.50 -2.48
N SER A 261 -18.49 -4.57 -3.70
CA SER A 261 -17.06 -4.38 -3.97
C SER A 261 -16.61 -2.94 -3.69
N LEU A 262 -15.33 -2.73 -3.46
CA LEU A 262 -14.74 -1.40 -3.24
C LEU A 262 -14.42 -0.69 -4.56
N ALA A 263 -13.61 -1.30 -5.41
CA ALA A 263 -13.01 -0.67 -6.57
C ALA A 263 -13.63 -1.08 -7.91
N PHE A 264 -14.13 -2.32 -8.04
CA PHE A 264 -14.47 -2.90 -9.34
C PHE A 264 -15.95 -3.17 -9.53
N LYS A 265 -16.40 -3.20 -10.78
CA LYS A 265 -17.77 -3.47 -11.22
C LYS A 265 -17.78 -4.21 -12.56
N ASN A 266 -18.88 -4.92 -12.84
CA ASN A 266 -19.17 -5.57 -14.13
C ASN A 266 -18.09 -6.58 -14.58
N PHE A 267 -17.29 -7.08 -13.67
CA PHE A 267 -16.29 -8.11 -13.98
C PHE A 267 -16.94 -9.50 -14.10
N THR A 268 -16.25 -10.37 -14.83
CA THR A 268 -16.59 -11.78 -14.99
C THR A 268 -15.62 -12.63 -14.19
N ILE A 269 -16.12 -13.48 -13.31
CA ILE A 269 -15.26 -14.40 -12.55
C ILE A 269 -14.95 -15.65 -13.36
N TYR A 270 -13.73 -16.18 -13.21
CA TYR A 270 -13.30 -17.42 -13.81
C TYR A 270 -13.42 -18.56 -12.81
N THR A 271 -14.45 -19.41 -12.99
CA THR A 271 -14.76 -20.52 -12.08
C THR A 271 -14.02 -21.81 -12.40
N ASP A 272 -13.38 -21.91 -13.57
CA ASP A 272 -12.57 -23.07 -13.95
C ASP A 272 -11.29 -23.13 -13.07
N PRO A 273 -11.07 -24.24 -12.33
CA PRO A 273 -9.88 -24.40 -11.48
C PRO A 273 -8.57 -24.51 -12.27
N MET A 274 -8.65 -24.71 -13.59
CA MET A 274 -7.47 -24.76 -14.47
C MET A 274 -7.03 -23.39 -14.98
N ILE A 275 -7.82 -22.32 -14.74
CA ILE A 275 -7.48 -20.93 -15.04
C ILE A 275 -6.84 -20.31 -13.81
N TYR A 276 -5.71 -19.63 -13.98
CA TYR A 276 -4.93 -19.06 -12.90
C TYR A 276 -5.49 -17.72 -12.40
N GLU A 277 -6.03 -16.92 -13.29
CA GLU A 277 -6.63 -15.63 -12.99
C GLU A 277 -7.98 -15.80 -12.28
N PHE A 278 -8.36 -14.83 -11.41
CA PHE A 278 -9.65 -14.85 -10.72
C PHE A 278 -10.79 -14.30 -11.58
N SER A 279 -10.52 -13.30 -12.41
CA SER A 279 -11.51 -12.58 -13.20
C SER A 279 -10.88 -11.84 -14.37
N ASP A 280 -11.69 -11.11 -15.13
CA ASP A 280 -11.26 -10.18 -16.17
C ASP A 280 -10.96 -8.76 -15.63
N ILE A 281 -10.87 -8.58 -14.34
CA ILE A 281 -10.33 -7.35 -13.72
C ILE A 281 -8.88 -7.17 -14.11
N ASP A 282 -8.07 -8.22 -14.04
CA ASP A 282 -6.70 -8.26 -14.53
C ASP A 282 -6.62 -8.47 -16.05
N TYR A 283 -5.45 -8.72 -16.57
CA TYR A 283 -5.26 -9.13 -17.95
C TYR A 283 -6.06 -10.40 -18.27
N PRO A 284 -6.69 -10.48 -19.44
CA PRO A 284 -7.48 -11.69 -19.78
C PRO A 284 -6.59 -12.92 -19.89
N PRO A 285 -7.12 -14.14 -19.70
CA PRO A 285 -6.35 -15.39 -19.81
C PRO A 285 -5.65 -15.59 -21.16
N SER A 286 -6.16 -14.93 -22.22
CA SER A 286 -5.53 -14.91 -23.54
C SER A 286 -4.30 -14.01 -23.61
N HIS A 287 -4.12 -13.11 -22.66
CA HIS A 287 -2.97 -12.25 -22.56
C HIS A 287 -1.81 -13.04 -21.95
N ASN A 288 -0.69 -13.10 -22.68
CA ASN A 288 0.51 -13.71 -22.14
C ASN A 288 1.48 -12.61 -21.65
N PRO A 289 1.51 -12.31 -20.35
CA PRO A 289 2.39 -11.28 -19.84
C PRO A 289 3.88 -11.58 -20.03
N ILE A 290 4.24 -12.85 -20.23
CA ILE A 290 5.63 -13.25 -20.57
C ILE A 290 6.09 -12.69 -21.92
N THR A 291 5.17 -12.43 -22.86
CA THR A 291 5.50 -11.78 -24.12
C THR A 291 5.79 -10.29 -23.98
N ARG A 292 5.43 -9.70 -22.88
CA ARG A 292 5.67 -8.32 -22.51
C ARG A 292 6.96 -8.27 -21.65
N GLY A 293 8.10 -8.08 -22.27
CA GLY A 293 9.38 -8.07 -21.56
C GLY A 293 9.43 -6.96 -20.49
N ALA A 294 10.22 -7.20 -19.44
CA ALA A 294 10.45 -6.23 -18.36
C ALA A 294 10.93 -4.86 -18.86
N GLU A 295 11.62 -4.84 -19.98
CA GLU A 295 12.17 -3.64 -20.62
C GLU A 295 11.10 -2.75 -21.27
N ALA A 296 9.94 -3.32 -21.61
CA ALA A 296 8.81 -2.62 -22.23
C ALA A 296 7.67 -2.31 -21.24
N ASP A 297 7.72 -2.85 -20.03
CA ASP A 297 6.64 -2.73 -19.04
C ASP A 297 6.93 -1.57 -18.09
N TYR A 298 6.29 -0.43 -18.37
CA TYR A 298 6.36 0.77 -17.57
C TYR A 298 4.97 1.36 -17.38
N PHE A 299 4.73 2.02 -16.26
CA PHE A 299 3.53 2.81 -16.06
C PHE A 299 3.87 4.23 -15.59
N SER A 300 2.98 5.16 -15.87
CA SER A 300 3.15 6.56 -15.52
C SER A 300 2.31 6.91 -14.30
N LEU A 301 2.89 7.67 -13.37
CA LEU A 301 2.15 8.29 -12.28
C LEU A 301 1.45 9.55 -12.77
N PHE A 302 0.21 9.76 -12.31
CA PHE A 302 -0.46 11.04 -12.48
C PHE A 302 0.13 12.08 -11.53
N GLU A 303 0.24 13.31 -12.03
CA GLU A 303 0.58 14.47 -11.22
C GLU A 303 -0.68 15.08 -10.62
N PHE A 304 -0.73 15.22 -9.31
CA PHE A 304 -1.85 15.80 -8.57
C PHE A 304 -1.47 17.17 -7.98
N SER A 305 -2.49 17.97 -7.69
CA SER A 305 -2.28 19.23 -6.99
C SER A 305 -2.06 19.00 -5.50
N ALA A 306 -0.86 19.30 -5.00
CA ALA A 306 -0.58 19.21 -3.57
C ALA A 306 -1.51 20.08 -2.72
N LYS A 307 -2.01 21.19 -3.27
CA LYS A 307 -2.90 22.14 -2.58
C LYS A 307 -4.37 21.70 -2.52
N TYR A 308 -4.85 21.01 -3.57
CA TYR A 308 -6.25 20.64 -3.71
C TYR A 308 -6.50 19.15 -3.55
N ASP A 309 -5.53 18.32 -3.93
CA ASP A 309 -5.59 16.86 -3.90
C ASP A 309 -4.43 16.27 -3.06
N PRO A 310 -4.32 16.64 -1.76
CA PRO A 310 -3.16 16.26 -0.95
C PRO A 310 -3.04 14.74 -0.77
N VAL A 311 -4.17 14.00 -0.74
CA VAL A 311 -4.16 12.56 -0.52
C VAL A 311 -3.52 11.80 -1.69
N PRO A 312 -4.01 11.89 -2.94
CA PRO A 312 -3.34 11.24 -4.05
C PRO A 312 -1.92 11.79 -4.26
N THR A 313 -1.68 13.08 -3.96
CA THR A 313 -0.33 13.63 -4.04
C THR A 313 0.64 12.96 -3.06
N MET A 314 0.26 12.72 -1.80
CA MET A 314 1.08 11.95 -0.85
C MET A 314 1.41 10.56 -1.39
N LEU A 315 0.41 9.86 -1.91
CA LEU A 315 0.55 8.49 -2.38
C LEU A 315 1.41 8.36 -3.64
N THR A 316 1.48 9.42 -4.46
CA THR A 316 2.27 9.44 -5.72
C THR A 316 3.62 10.14 -5.61
N GLN A 317 4.06 10.57 -4.40
CA GLN A 317 5.38 11.19 -4.26
C GLN A 317 6.48 10.25 -4.76
N ASN A 318 7.28 10.75 -5.70
CA ASN A 318 8.38 9.99 -6.26
C ASN A 318 9.47 10.93 -6.80
N HIS A 319 10.67 10.38 -7.05
CA HIS A 319 11.77 11.10 -7.70
C HIS A 319 11.77 10.92 -9.22
N VAL A 320 10.89 10.05 -9.73
CA VAL A 320 10.65 9.81 -11.16
C VAL A 320 9.15 9.63 -11.41
N PRO A 321 8.61 10.13 -12.54
CA PRO A 321 7.20 10.00 -12.87
C PRO A 321 6.85 8.67 -13.57
N ILE A 322 7.85 7.94 -14.06
CA ILE A 322 7.68 6.68 -14.78
C ILE A 322 8.27 5.56 -13.94
N ILE A 323 7.46 4.56 -13.66
CA ILE A 323 7.79 3.42 -12.82
C ILE A 323 7.92 2.19 -13.70
N LYS A 324 8.96 1.38 -13.47
CA LYS A 324 9.11 0.08 -14.11
C LYS A 324 7.94 -0.80 -13.67
N GLY A 325 7.30 -1.44 -14.63
CA GLY A 325 6.26 -2.43 -14.36
C GLY A 325 6.84 -3.70 -13.74
N PHE A 326 5.97 -4.45 -13.11
CA PHE A 326 6.30 -5.74 -12.50
C PHE A 326 5.07 -6.64 -12.56
N MET A 327 5.31 -7.92 -12.53
CA MET A 327 4.27 -8.92 -12.67
C MET A 327 3.76 -9.42 -11.33
N GLY A 328 2.64 -10.11 -11.39
CA GLY A 328 2.00 -10.77 -10.28
C GLY A 328 0.83 -11.58 -10.80
N GLN A 329 0.09 -12.25 -9.93
CA GLN A 329 -1.14 -12.95 -10.29
C GLN A 329 -2.18 -11.93 -10.79
N THR A 330 -2.26 -10.78 -10.15
CA THR A 330 -3.01 -9.61 -10.63
C THR A 330 -2.02 -8.50 -10.93
N THR A 331 -1.72 -8.32 -12.21
CA THR A 331 -0.66 -7.42 -12.69
C THR A 331 -1.15 -5.99 -12.89
N GLY A 332 -2.43 -5.83 -13.24
CA GLY A 332 -3.05 -4.53 -13.51
C GLY A 332 -4.56 -4.61 -13.46
N PHE A 333 -5.22 -3.50 -13.71
CA PHE A 333 -6.67 -3.37 -13.57
C PHE A 333 -7.29 -2.82 -14.84
N ASN A 334 -8.23 -3.55 -15.42
CA ASN A 334 -9.01 -3.11 -16.59
C ASN A 334 -9.79 -1.84 -16.25
N LYS A 335 -9.44 -0.72 -16.89
CA LYS A 335 -10.06 0.61 -16.62
C LYS A 335 -11.58 0.63 -16.78
N ASN A 336 -12.13 -0.21 -17.67
CA ASN A 336 -13.58 -0.29 -17.88
C ASN A 336 -14.34 -0.88 -16.68
N MET A 337 -13.65 -1.60 -15.81
CA MET A 337 -14.24 -2.23 -14.63
C MET A 337 -14.05 -1.41 -13.36
N ILE A 338 -13.29 -0.33 -13.42
CA ILE A 338 -13.06 0.55 -12.26
C ILE A 338 -14.32 1.41 -12.03
N LYS A 339 -14.76 1.51 -10.79
CA LYS A 339 -15.87 2.37 -10.38
C LYS A 339 -15.49 3.85 -10.50
N SER A 340 -16.44 4.69 -10.84
CA SER A 340 -16.22 6.13 -11.13
C SER A 340 -15.71 6.96 -9.94
N HIS A 341 -15.86 6.50 -8.71
CA HIS A 341 -15.37 7.19 -7.52
C HIS A 341 -13.92 6.82 -7.15
N VAL A 342 -13.33 5.85 -7.84
CA VAL A 342 -11.96 5.42 -7.63
C VAL A 342 -11.00 6.33 -8.40
N ILE A 343 -9.95 6.78 -7.75
CA ILE A 343 -8.90 7.60 -8.34
C ILE A 343 -7.84 6.69 -8.93
N ILE A 344 -7.57 6.83 -10.22
CA ILE A 344 -6.42 6.19 -10.87
C ILE A 344 -5.21 7.09 -10.61
N MET A 345 -4.20 6.55 -9.93
CA MET A 345 -2.97 7.26 -9.59
C MET A 345 -1.81 6.90 -10.51
N GLY A 346 -1.90 5.77 -11.18
CA GLY A 346 -0.90 5.34 -12.16
C GLY A 346 -1.49 4.37 -13.16
N GLU A 347 -1.09 4.50 -14.43
CA GLU A 347 -1.59 3.69 -15.54
C GLU A 347 -0.51 3.39 -16.58
N ASP A 348 -0.71 2.32 -17.32
CA ASP A 348 0.05 2.07 -18.55
C ASP A 348 -0.59 2.89 -19.70
N PRO A 349 0.10 3.91 -20.21
CA PRO A 349 -0.47 4.76 -21.28
C PRO A 349 -0.64 4.03 -22.62
N ALA A 350 0.01 2.87 -22.81
CA ALA A 350 -0.08 2.07 -24.02
C ALA A 350 -1.19 1.03 -23.97
N SER A 351 -1.89 0.87 -22.85
CA SER A 351 -2.96 -0.11 -22.67
C SER A 351 -4.15 0.46 -21.88
N ASP A 352 -5.24 -0.30 -21.82
CA ASP A 352 -6.41 0.03 -21.00
C ASP A 352 -6.26 -0.46 -19.54
N GLN A 353 -5.03 -0.49 -19.02
CA GLN A 353 -4.72 -0.98 -17.68
C GLN A 353 -4.31 0.14 -16.75
N ALA A 354 -4.92 0.19 -15.58
CA ALA A 354 -4.43 0.95 -14.44
C ALA A 354 -3.56 0.06 -13.56
N LYS A 355 -2.56 0.65 -12.89
CA LYS A 355 -1.63 -0.07 -11.99
C LYS A 355 -1.80 0.33 -10.54
N TYR A 356 -2.30 1.52 -10.27
CA TYR A 356 -2.32 2.10 -8.94
C TYR A 356 -3.61 2.89 -8.71
N LEU A 357 -4.41 2.43 -7.75
CA LEU A 357 -5.75 2.94 -7.47
C LEU A 357 -5.89 3.39 -6.02
N HIS A 358 -6.71 4.42 -5.80
CA HIS A 358 -7.09 4.87 -4.46
C HIS A 358 -8.59 5.15 -4.37
N GLY A 359 -9.19 4.82 -3.24
CA GLY A 359 -10.60 5.12 -2.97
C GLY A 359 -10.89 5.32 -1.50
N ASN A 360 -12.05 5.92 -1.23
CA ASN A 360 -12.57 6.10 0.12
C ASN A 360 -13.75 5.15 0.35
N PHE A 361 -13.86 4.63 1.56
CA PHE A 361 -15.01 3.85 1.99
C PHE A 361 -15.36 4.14 3.45
N GLY A 362 -16.55 4.67 3.70
CA GLY A 362 -16.94 5.13 5.03
C GLY A 362 -16.02 6.26 5.53
N LYS A 363 -15.35 6.06 6.64
CA LYS A 363 -14.39 7.02 7.23
C LYS A 363 -12.95 6.74 6.84
N GLY A 364 -12.66 5.57 6.27
CA GLY A 364 -11.34 5.11 5.91
C GLY A 364 -11.09 5.11 4.40
N THR A 365 -9.99 4.53 4.02
CA THR A 365 -9.48 4.55 2.65
C THR A 365 -8.88 3.21 2.27
N TYR A 366 -8.75 2.98 0.96
CA TYR A 366 -8.04 1.84 0.42
C TYR A 366 -7.18 2.23 -0.77
N THR A 367 -6.10 1.51 -0.96
CA THR A 367 -5.22 1.63 -2.11
C THR A 367 -4.93 0.24 -2.67
N PHE A 368 -5.09 0.07 -3.98
CA PHE A 368 -4.78 -1.16 -4.70
C PHE A 368 -3.61 -0.92 -5.65
N TYR A 369 -2.62 -1.83 -5.61
CA TYR A 369 -1.42 -1.76 -6.41
C TYR A 369 -1.24 -3.08 -7.17
N GLY A 370 -1.27 -3.03 -8.50
CA GLY A 370 -1.11 -4.22 -9.35
C GLY A 370 0.34 -4.68 -9.38
N GLY A 371 0.54 -6.00 -9.35
CA GLY A 371 1.86 -6.62 -9.35
C GLY A 371 2.32 -7.09 -7.97
N HIS A 372 3.41 -7.84 -7.94
CA HIS A 372 3.92 -8.53 -6.76
C HIS A 372 5.12 -7.80 -6.13
N ASP A 373 6.26 -7.76 -6.82
CA ASP A 373 7.49 -7.14 -6.36
C ASP A 373 8.00 -6.09 -7.37
N PRO A 374 8.17 -4.82 -6.95
CA PRO A 374 8.61 -3.75 -7.86
C PRO A 374 9.98 -3.94 -8.52
N GLU A 375 10.85 -4.79 -7.99
CA GLU A 375 12.19 -5.01 -8.53
C GLU A 375 12.41 -6.44 -9.07
N ASP A 376 11.48 -7.34 -8.82
CA ASP A 376 11.45 -8.66 -9.40
C ASP A 376 10.30 -8.78 -10.40
N TYR A 377 10.63 -8.64 -11.68
CA TYR A 377 9.64 -8.64 -12.75
C TYR A 377 8.84 -9.96 -12.85
N GLN A 378 9.49 -11.08 -12.60
CA GLN A 378 8.87 -12.41 -12.60
C GLN A 378 9.36 -13.25 -11.42
N HIS A 379 8.66 -13.17 -10.31
CA HIS A 379 8.97 -13.98 -9.15
C HIS A 379 8.43 -15.41 -9.30
N PHE A 380 9.29 -16.41 -9.16
CA PHE A 380 8.90 -17.81 -9.19
C PHE A 380 9.00 -18.46 -7.80
N VAL A 381 8.20 -19.51 -7.60
CA VAL A 381 8.27 -20.30 -6.36
C VAL A 381 9.68 -20.83 -6.15
N GLY A 382 10.31 -20.43 -5.04
CA GLY A 382 11.66 -20.83 -4.67
C GLY A 382 12.76 -19.85 -5.06
N ASP A 383 12.42 -18.73 -5.70
CA ASP A 383 13.38 -17.65 -5.91
C ASP A 383 13.84 -17.05 -4.58
N PRO A 384 15.08 -16.56 -4.48
CA PRO A 384 15.53 -15.88 -3.29
C PRO A 384 14.81 -14.53 -3.11
N PRO A 385 14.65 -14.07 -1.86
CA PRO A 385 14.09 -12.75 -1.58
C PRO A 385 14.84 -11.63 -2.31
N THR A 386 14.10 -10.60 -2.75
CA THR A 386 14.71 -9.38 -3.32
C THR A 386 15.60 -8.69 -2.28
N ASP A 387 16.87 -8.47 -2.64
CA ASP A 387 17.82 -7.72 -1.81
C ASP A 387 17.65 -6.20 -2.03
N LEU A 388 16.91 -5.54 -1.16
CA LEU A 388 16.64 -4.10 -1.25
C LEU A 388 17.89 -3.23 -1.05
N SER A 389 18.99 -3.76 -0.56
CA SER A 389 20.26 -3.02 -0.51
C SER A 389 20.81 -2.71 -1.90
N LEU A 390 20.43 -3.50 -2.90
CA LEU A 390 20.74 -3.27 -4.32
C LEU A 390 19.73 -2.32 -4.99
N HIS A 391 18.56 -2.12 -4.38
CA HIS A 391 17.41 -1.35 -4.91
C HIS A 391 16.98 -0.20 -3.99
N ARG A 392 17.94 0.38 -3.24
CA ARG A 392 17.70 1.41 -2.23
C ARG A 392 16.97 2.67 -2.72
N ASN A 393 16.97 2.90 -4.04
CA ASN A 393 16.32 4.02 -4.70
C ASN A 393 15.14 3.56 -5.59
N SER A 394 14.59 2.37 -5.34
CA SER A 394 13.47 1.84 -6.11
C SER A 394 12.25 2.74 -6.06
N PRO A 395 11.78 3.25 -7.20
CA PRO A 395 10.58 4.08 -7.25
C PRO A 395 9.30 3.28 -6.94
N GLY A 396 9.25 2.00 -7.28
CA GLY A 396 8.12 1.13 -6.98
C GLY A 396 7.96 0.87 -5.48
N TYR A 397 9.05 0.54 -4.79
CA TYR A 397 9.05 0.38 -3.33
C TYR A 397 8.78 1.70 -2.59
N ARG A 398 9.13 2.85 -3.18
CA ARG A 398 8.75 4.16 -2.65
C ARG A 398 7.24 4.35 -2.58
N LEU A 399 6.49 3.89 -3.59
CA LEU A 399 5.02 3.96 -3.57
C LEU A 399 4.43 3.15 -2.41
N ILE A 400 5.00 1.99 -2.10
CA ILE A 400 4.63 1.20 -0.92
C ILE A 400 4.84 2.04 0.36
N LEU A 401 6.02 2.64 0.52
CA LEU A 401 6.37 3.40 1.73
C LEU A 401 5.59 4.72 1.86
N ASN A 402 5.15 5.34 0.76
CA ASN A 402 4.19 6.44 0.80
C ASN A 402 2.90 6.02 1.53
N ASN A 403 2.38 4.82 1.23
CA ASN A 403 1.18 4.28 1.86
C ASN A 403 1.38 4.05 3.37
N ILE A 404 2.58 3.65 3.78
CA ILE A 404 2.94 3.43 5.20
C ILE A 404 2.87 4.73 6.01
N LEU A 405 3.35 5.85 5.47
CA LEU A 405 3.35 7.14 6.17
C LEU A 405 2.01 7.89 6.05
N PHE A 406 1.18 7.56 5.07
CA PHE A 406 -0.09 8.25 4.83
C PHE A 406 -1.01 8.32 6.08
N PRO A 407 -1.21 7.25 6.89
CA PRO A 407 -2.05 7.29 8.07
C PRO A 407 -1.51 8.20 9.20
N ALA A 408 -0.23 8.56 9.16
CA ALA A 408 0.39 9.48 10.12
C ALA A 408 -0.03 10.94 9.88
N ALA A 409 -0.60 11.24 8.71
CA ALA A 409 -0.92 12.60 8.29
C ALA A 409 -2.08 13.19 9.09
N ARG A 410 -1.87 14.42 9.61
CA ARG A 410 -2.98 15.22 10.13
C ARG A 410 -3.99 15.46 9.01
N LYS A 411 -5.27 15.21 9.31
CA LYS A 411 -6.35 15.50 8.37
C LYS A 411 -6.33 16.98 7.98
N LYS A 412 -6.13 17.27 6.70
CA LYS A 412 -6.14 18.63 6.17
C LYS A 412 -7.56 19.08 5.86
N GLU A 413 -7.91 20.30 6.28
CA GLU A 413 -9.11 20.97 5.79
C GLU A 413 -8.90 21.35 4.31
N LYS A 414 -9.91 21.11 3.48
CA LYS A 414 -9.85 21.55 2.08
C LYS A 414 -9.73 23.07 2.07
N LYS A 415 -8.72 23.60 1.42
CA LYS A 415 -8.66 25.04 1.09
C LYS A 415 -9.74 25.31 0.05
N THR A 416 -10.76 26.05 0.45
CA THR A 416 -11.80 26.56 -0.46
C THR A 416 -11.29 27.77 -1.22
#